data_6abe5afe641295bf4d01706fae5f471a
#
_entry.id   6abe5afe641295bf4d01706fae5f471a
#
_cell.length_a   1.000
_cell.length_b   1.000
_cell.length_c   1.000
_cell.angle_alpha   90.00
_cell.angle_beta   90.00
_cell.angle_gamma   90.00
#
_symmetry.space_group_name_H-M   'P 1'
#
loop_
_entity.id
_entity.type
_entity.pdbx_description
1 polymer ?
#
loop_
_entity_poly.entity_id
_entity_poly.type
_entity_poly.pdbx_seq_one_letter_code
_entity_poly.pdbx_strand_id
1 'polypeptide(L)'
;PEAFAVDLGCGSGQVTLALARRCRTVLGVDVSEEMIALLLDNAAREGVSNVEGRAVPIERLGLPENSVDLVVSNYALHHLRDRDKQVAVNKAFKWLRPGGTIVIGDMMFGRGAGARDREIIGSKLSLLLRKGPGGWWRIIKNSGRYLIRFQERPVSMSVWAAMFNKAGLTDVEAIPVVNEAAVVRGTKPKSPTNGAPFRETSENAGW
;
A
#
# COMPACT_ATOMS: atom_id res chain seq x y z
N PRO A 1 4.55 -2.69 23.38
CA PRO A 1 4.85 -3.25 22.05
C PRO A 1 4.49 -4.73 22.00
N GLU A 2 3.17 -5.03 22.04
CA GLU A 2 2.63 -6.39 21.93
C GLU A 2 2.13 -6.69 20.51
N ALA A 3 2.30 -5.75 19.58
CA ALA A 3 1.68 -5.80 18.26
C ALA A 3 2.33 -6.86 17.35
N PHE A 4 1.51 -7.62 16.65
CA PHE A 4 1.89 -8.42 15.50
C PHE A 4 1.59 -7.64 14.21
N ALA A 5 2.63 -7.40 13.43
CA ALA A 5 2.52 -6.69 12.16
C ALA A 5 2.82 -7.59 10.95
N VAL A 6 2.21 -7.29 9.81
CA VAL A 6 2.44 -7.96 8.54
C VAL A 6 2.81 -6.92 7.49
N ASP A 7 3.93 -7.11 6.79
CA ASP A 7 4.43 -6.26 5.71
C ASP A 7 4.25 -6.99 4.37
N LEU A 8 3.32 -6.50 3.54
CA LEU A 8 2.96 -7.11 2.26
C LEU A 8 3.79 -6.51 1.12
N GLY A 9 4.59 -7.33 0.45
CA GLY A 9 5.59 -6.90 -0.51
C GLY A 9 6.80 -6.28 0.18
N CYS A 10 7.33 -6.97 1.19
CA CYS A 10 8.35 -6.44 2.08
C CYS A 10 9.72 -6.19 1.40
N GLY A 11 9.97 -6.77 0.23
CA GLY A 11 11.26 -6.70 -0.44
C GLY A 11 12.40 -7.10 0.51
N SER A 12 13.48 -6.33 0.52
CA SER A 12 14.63 -6.53 1.40
C SER A 12 14.43 -6.12 2.86
N GLY A 13 13.22 -5.68 3.25
CA GLY A 13 12.84 -5.47 4.64
C GLY A 13 12.96 -4.05 5.19
N GLN A 14 13.04 -3.04 4.34
CA GLN A 14 13.19 -1.65 4.81
C GLN A 14 12.09 -1.23 5.81
N VAL A 15 10.84 -1.54 5.51
CA VAL A 15 9.70 -1.26 6.41
C VAL A 15 9.61 -2.32 7.50
N THR A 16 9.79 -3.59 7.16
CA THR A 16 9.76 -4.72 8.10
C THR A 16 10.71 -4.49 9.29
N LEU A 17 11.97 -4.13 9.03
CA LEU A 17 12.98 -3.89 10.08
C LEU A 17 12.66 -2.66 10.94
N ALA A 18 12.12 -1.61 10.33
CA ALA A 18 11.66 -0.44 11.08
C ALA A 18 10.49 -0.78 12.03
N LEU A 19 9.57 -1.63 11.60
CA LEU A 19 8.45 -2.12 12.40
C LEU A 19 8.92 -3.07 13.52
N ALA A 20 9.89 -3.94 13.25
CA ALA A 20 10.40 -4.91 14.20
C ALA A 20 10.97 -4.26 15.48
N ARG A 21 11.46 -3.02 15.36
CA ARG A 21 11.92 -2.23 16.52
C ARG A 21 10.78 -1.75 17.44
N ARG A 22 9.51 -1.86 16.98
CA ARG A 22 8.33 -1.31 17.67
C ARG A 22 7.23 -2.35 17.90
N CYS A 23 7.30 -3.47 17.21
CA CYS A 23 6.33 -4.56 17.30
C CYS A 23 6.93 -5.76 18.01
N ARG A 24 6.08 -6.63 18.55
CA ARG A 24 6.51 -7.91 19.13
C ARG A 24 7.05 -8.85 18.06
N THR A 25 6.38 -8.93 16.93
CA THR A 25 6.75 -9.79 15.81
C THR A 25 6.31 -9.13 14.51
N VAL A 26 7.12 -9.25 13.47
CA VAL A 26 6.77 -8.78 12.12
C VAL A 26 6.92 -9.93 11.14
N LEU A 27 5.88 -10.18 10.34
CA LEU A 27 5.91 -11.09 9.21
C LEU A 27 6.11 -10.29 7.92
N GLY A 28 7.27 -10.43 7.29
CA GLY A 28 7.53 -9.94 5.93
C GLY A 28 7.07 -10.95 4.90
N VAL A 29 6.32 -10.50 3.91
CA VAL A 29 5.78 -11.34 2.83
C VAL A 29 6.19 -10.76 1.49
N ASP A 30 6.81 -11.57 0.65
CA ASP A 30 7.14 -11.21 -0.74
C ASP A 30 6.95 -12.42 -1.65
N VAL A 31 6.87 -12.23 -2.96
CA VAL A 31 6.80 -13.34 -3.93
C VAL A 31 8.19 -13.91 -4.25
N SER A 32 9.25 -13.14 -4.03
CA SER A 32 10.64 -13.50 -4.33
C SER A 32 11.31 -14.14 -3.11
N GLU A 33 11.78 -15.36 -3.29
CA GLU A 33 12.59 -16.07 -2.29
C GLU A 33 13.90 -15.31 -2.02
N GLU A 34 14.49 -14.66 -3.05
CA GLU A 34 15.70 -13.87 -2.89
C GLU A 34 15.47 -12.64 -2.01
N MET A 35 14.30 -11.98 -2.14
CA MET A 35 13.96 -10.85 -1.28
C MET A 35 13.76 -11.30 0.16
N ILE A 36 13.12 -12.43 0.40
CA ILE A 36 12.97 -12.98 1.75
C ILE A 36 14.32 -13.38 2.34
N ALA A 37 15.20 -14.01 1.57
CA ALA A 37 16.55 -14.32 2.03
C ALA A 37 17.32 -13.05 2.41
N LEU A 38 17.21 -11.99 1.59
CA LEU A 38 17.85 -10.70 1.86
C LEU A 38 17.25 -9.99 3.08
N LEU A 39 15.93 -10.06 3.28
CA LEU A 39 15.27 -9.57 4.49
C LEU A 39 15.85 -10.21 5.75
N LEU A 40 15.97 -11.55 5.77
CA LEU A 40 16.46 -12.29 6.93
C LEU A 40 17.95 -12.05 7.19
N ASP A 41 18.77 -11.91 6.13
CA ASP A 41 20.18 -11.53 6.24
C ASP A 41 20.33 -10.10 6.80
N ASN A 42 19.54 -9.15 6.34
CA ASN A 42 19.51 -7.79 6.86
C ASN A 42 19.06 -7.77 8.34
N ALA A 43 18.03 -8.55 8.70
CA ALA A 43 17.58 -8.69 10.08
C ALA A 43 18.71 -9.21 10.99
N ALA A 44 19.41 -10.24 10.54
CA ALA A 44 20.55 -10.81 11.30
C ALA A 44 21.69 -9.80 11.47
N ARG A 45 22.05 -9.06 10.42
CA ARG A 45 23.09 -8.00 10.47
C ARG A 45 22.74 -6.87 11.42
N GLU A 46 21.45 -6.53 11.54
CA GLU A 46 20.95 -5.47 12.44
C GLU A 46 20.65 -5.99 13.86
N GLY A 47 20.86 -7.29 14.12
CA GLY A 47 20.56 -7.90 15.42
C GLY A 47 19.06 -7.98 15.73
N VAL A 48 18.21 -7.99 14.70
CA VAL A 48 16.75 -8.06 14.81
C VAL A 48 16.31 -9.52 14.75
N SER A 49 15.71 -10.05 15.82
CA SER A 49 15.34 -11.47 15.96
C SER A 49 13.85 -11.76 15.87
N ASN A 50 13.01 -10.73 15.81
CA ASN A 50 11.54 -10.83 15.82
C ASN A 50 10.92 -10.63 14.44
N VAL A 51 11.64 -11.00 13.38
CA VAL A 51 11.19 -10.98 11.98
C VAL A 51 11.05 -12.38 11.46
N GLU A 52 9.91 -12.66 10.84
CA GLU A 52 9.67 -13.85 10.02
C GLU A 52 9.56 -13.45 8.55
N GLY A 53 10.02 -14.30 7.64
CA GLY A 53 9.91 -14.09 6.20
C GLY A 53 9.12 -15.21 5.54
N ARG A 54 8.19 -14.89 4.61
CA ARG A 54 7.46 -15.88 3.80
C ARG A 54 7.48 -15.50 2.32
N ALA A 55 8.05 -16.39 1.50
CA ALA A 55 8.01 -16.27 0.04
C ALA A 55 6.69 -16.85 -0.49
N VAL A 56 5.66 -15.98 -0.62
CA VAL A 56 4.33 -16.40 -1.08
C VAL A 56 3.58 -15.23 -1.69
N PRO A 57 2.82 -15.45 -2.79
CA PRO A 57 1.91 -14.42 -3.31
C PRO A 57 0.84 -14.05 -2.26
N ILE A 58 0.50 -12.75 -2.18
CA ILE A 58 -0.49 -12.24 -1.20
C ILE A 58 -1.82 -12.98 -1.32
N GLU A 59 -2.21 -13.35 -2.54
CA GLU A 59 -3.45 -14.08 -2.81
C GLU A 59 -3.47 -15.48 -2.17
N ARG A 60 -2.30 -16.08 -1.96
CA ARG A 60 -2.15 -17.41 -1.34
C ARG A 60 -1.82 -17.32 0.15
N LEU A 61 -1.44 -16.16 0.66
CA LEU A 61 -1.18 -15.99 2.08
C LEU A 61 -2.46 -16.25 2.89
N GLY A 62 -2.38 -17.15 3.86
CA GLY A 62 -3.42 -17.44 4.84
C GLY A 62 -2.92 -17.10 6.24
N LEU A 63 -3.66 -16.24 6.95
CA LEU A 63 -3.45 -15.95 8.37
C LEU A 63 -4.78 -16.14 9.11
N PRO A 64 -4.73 -16.46 10.41
CA PRO A 64 -5.94 -16.56 11.22
C PRO A 64 -6.72 -15.24 11.24
N GLU A 65 -8.04 -15.32 11.29
CA GLU A 65 -8.88 -14.12 11.43
C GLU A 65 -8.63 -13.47 12.80
N ASN A 66 -8.69 -12.14 12.82
CA ASN A 66 -8.51 -11.32 14.03
C ASN A 66 -7.19 -11.57 14.79
N SER A 67 -6.11 -11.88 14.06
CA SER A 67 -4.79 -12.20 14.65
C SER A 67 -3.75 -11.09 14.51
N VAL A 68 -3.96 -10.13 13.60
CA VAL A 68 -3.00 -9.11 13.21
C VAL A 68 -3.40 -7.74 13.76
N ASP A 69 -2.46 -6.98 14.30
CA ASP A 69 -2.69 -5.61 14.79
C ASP A 69 -2.50 -4.58 13.68
N LEU A 70 -1.51 -4.81 12.82
CA LEU A 70 -1.09 -3.88 11.80
C LEU A 70 -0.77 -4.62 10.50
N VAL A 71 -1.40 -4.21 9.41
CA VAL A 71 -0.98 -4.61 8.05
C VAL A 71 -0.39 -3.40 7.36
N VAL A 72 0.80 -3.54 6.80
CA VAL A 72 1.44 -2.50 5.99
C VAL A 72 1.76 -3.02 4.60
N SER A 73 1.86 -2.10 3.66
CA SER A 73 2.46 -2.35 2.35
C SER A 73 3.08 -1.06 1.86
N ASN A 74 4.28 -1.13 1.30
CA ASN A 74 4.97 0.04 0.78
C ASN A 74 5.57 -0.22 -0.60
N TYR A 75 5.13 0.55 -1.61
CA TYR A 75 5.57 0.46 -3.01
C TYR A 75 5.52 -0.96 -3.60
N ALA A 76 4.46 -1.74 -3.29
CA ALA A 76 4.33 -3.12 -3.74
C ALA A 76 3.01 -3.39 -4.49
N LEU A 77 1.89 -2.84 -4.02
CA LEU A 77 0.58 -3.23 -4.52
C LEU A 77 0.23 -2.62 -5.89
N HIS A 78 0.97 -1.61 -6.37
CA HIS A 78 0.82 -1.09 -7.73
C HIS A 78 1.14 -2.13 -8.83
N HIS A 79 1.83 -3.20 -8.49
CA HIS A 79 2.06 -4.34 -9.40
C HIS A 79 0.81 -5.22 -9.57
N LEU A 80 -0.12 -5.20 -8.65
CA LEU A 80 -1.34 -5.99 -8.68
C LEU A 80 -2.39 -5.38 -9.63
N ARG A 81 -3.24 -6.22 -10.21
CA ARG A 81 -4.47 -5.75 -10.87
C ARG A 81 -5.44 -5.21 -9.84
N ASP A 82 -6.34 -4.32 -10.23
CA ASP A 82 -7.27 -3.67 -9.30
C ASP A 82 -8.15 -4.67 -8.54
N ARG A 83 -8.55 -5.77 -9.21
CA ARG A 83 -9.24 -6.89 -8.58
C ARG A 83 -8.40 -7.53 -7.47
N ASP A 84 -7.11 -7.72 -7.72
CA ASP A 84 -6.21 -8.41 -6.81
C ASP A 84 -5.82 -7.48 -5.63
N LYS A 85 -5.78 -6.14 -5.84
CA LYS A 85 -5.69 -5.13 -4.76
C LYS A 85 -6.89 -5.25 -3.81
N GLN A 86 -8.11 -5.34 -4.35
CA GLN A 86 -9.31 -5.51 -3.52
C GLN A 86 -9.26 -6.82 -2.74
N VAL A 87 -8.76 -7.90 -3.33
CA VAL A 87 -8.58 -9.18 -2.63
C VAL A 87 -7.58 -9.02 -1.48
N ALA A 88 -6.45 -8.32 -1.70
CA ALA A 88 -5.46 -8.06 -0.65
C ALA A 88 -6.05 -7.25 0.51
N VAL A 89 -6.81 -6.20 0.23
CA VAL A 89 -7.51 -5.39 1.25
C VAL A 89 -8.54 -6.23 2.02
N ASN A 90 -9.33 -7.04 1.34
CA ASN A 90 -10.33 -7.91 1.98
C ASN A 90 -9.67 -8.96 2.89
N LYS A 91 -8.54 -9.53 2.49
CA LYS A 91 -7.76 -10.46 3.31
C LYS A 91 -7.18 -9.75 4.53
N ALA A 92 -6.56 -8.59 4.34
CA ALA A 92 -6.04 -7.78 5.44
C ALA A 92 -7.14 -7.46 6.46
N PHE A 93 -8.33 -7.06 6.00
CA PHE A 93 -9.49 -6.82 6.88
C PHE A 93 -9.87 -8.06 7.72
N LYS A 94 -9.85 -9.26 7.11
CA LYS A 94 -10.13 -10.49 7.86
C LYS A 94 -9.09 -10.79 8.92
N TRP A 95 -7.80 -10.63 8.58
CA TRP A 95 -6.69 -10.88 9.50
C TRP A 95 -6.61 -9.87 10.64
N LEU A 96 -6.93 -8.59 10.36
CA LEU A 96 -6.92 -7.55 11.38
C LEU A 96 -7.87 -7.88 12.52
N ARG A 97 -7.41 -7.72 13.76
CA ARG A 97 -8.27 -7.75 14.94
C ARG A 97 -9.13 -6.47 15.00
N PRO A 98 -10.27 -6.48 15.70
CA PRO A 98 -11.03 -5.27 15.95
C PRO A 98 -10.14 -4.16 16.52
N GLY A 99 -10.15 -2.99 15.90
CA GLY A 99 -9.24 -1.87 16.20
C GLY A 99 -7.88 -1.94 15.52
N GLY A 100 -7.57 -3.02 14.81
CA GLY A 100 -6.34 -3.14 14.00
C GLY A 100 -6.39 -2.24 12.77
N THR A 101 -5.21 -1.88 12.26
CA THR A 101 -5.06 -0.87 11.21
C THR A 101 -4.36 -1.45 9.98
N ILE A 102 -4.78 -1.03 8.80
CA ILE A 102 -4.05 -1.22 7.55
C ILE A 102 -3.51 0.11 7.04
N VAL A 103 -2.26 0.12 6.57
CA VAL A 103 -1.59 1.28 5.99
C VAL A 103 -0.94 0.87 4.67
N ILE A 104 -1.29 1.54 3.59
CA ILE A 104 -0.68 1.33 2.27
C ILE A 104 -0.04 2.63 1.82
N GLY A 105 1.28 2.62 1.66
CA GLY A 105 2.05 3.67 0.99
C GLY A 105 2.39 3.23 -0.42
N ASP A 106 1.92 3.94 -1.45
CA ASP A 106 2.14 3.52 -2.83
C ASP A 106 2.09 4.70 -3.80
N MET A 107 2.38 4.43 -5.06
CA MET A 107 2.08 5.36 -6.15
C MET A 107 0.56 5.43 -6.31
N MET A 108 -0.02 6.61 -6.04
CA MET A 108 -1.46 6.83 -6.05
C MET A 108 -1.82 7.99 -6.95
N PHE A 109 -1.96 7.71 -8.23
CA PHE A 109 -2.44 8.65 -9.22
C PHE A 109 -3.39 7.95 -10.21
N GLY A 110 -4.32 8.72 -10.76
CA GLY A 110 -5.25 8.23 -11.77
C GLY A 110 -4.70 8.45 -13.19
N ARG A 111 -5.51 8.14 -14.18
CA ARG A 111 -5.17 8.27 -15.61
C ARG A 111 -5.38 9.70 -16.16
N GLY A 112 -5.07 10.72 -15.37
CA GLY A 112 -5.20 12.13 -15.80
C GLY A 112 -6.58 12.76 -15.55
N ALA A 113 -7.48 12.09 -14.82
CA ALA A 113 -8.83 12.61 -14.55
C ALA A 113 -8.84 13.75 -13.52
N GLY A 114 -7.90 13.76 -12.57
CA GLY A 114 -7.80 14.77 -11.52
C GLY A 114 -6.79 15.89 -11.82
N ALA A 115 -6.94 17.03 -11.15
CA ALA A 115 -5.98 18.14 -11.26
C ALA A 115 -4.56 17.70 -10.85
N ARG A 116 -4.43 16.94 -9.77
CA ARG A 116 -3.18 16.35 -9.30
C ARG A 116 -2.56 15.39 -10.31
N ASP A 117 -3.36 14.54 -10.96
CA ASP A 117 -2.88 13.62 -11.98
C ASP A 117 -2.26 14.38 -13.16
N ARG A 118 -2.92 15.48 -13.60
CA ARG A 118 -2.42 16.33 -14.68
C ARG A 118 -1.13 17.05 -14.29
N GLU A 119 -1.00 17.48 -13.04
CA GLU A 119 0.21 18.11 -12.51
C GLU A 119 1.38 17.11 -12.48
N ILE A 120 1.16 15.87 -12.00
CA ILE A 120 2.16 14.79 -11.98
C ILE A 120 2.60 14.44 -13.40
N ILE A 121 1.65 14.28 -14.33
CA ILE A 121 1.95 13.99 -15.73
C ILE A 121 2.68 15.16 -16.38
N GLY A 122 2.25 16.39 -16.14
CA GLY A 122 2.87 17.60 -16.67
C GLY A 122 4.29 17.80 -16.16
N SER A 123 4.55 17.57 -14.86
CA SER A 123 5.89 17.67 -14.29
C SER A 123 6.85 16.61 -14.84
N LYS A 124 6.38 15.37 -15.04
CA LYS A 124 7.17 14.31 -15.68
C LYS A 124 7.47 14.63 -17.16
N LEU A 125 6.49 15.16 -17.89
CA LEU A 125 6.66 15.56 -19.29
C LEU A 125 7.63 16.74 -19.40
N SER A 126 7.51 17.77 -18.56
CA SER A 126 8.42 18.92 -18.54
C SER A 126 9.87 18.53 -18.21
N LEU A 127 10.05 17.59 -17.28
CA LEU A 127 11.37 17.05 -16.94
C LEU A 127 12.01 16.29 -18.11
N LEU A 128 11.21 15.58 -18.91
CA LEU A 128 11.63 14.88 -20.12
C LEU A 128 12.03 15.86 -21.21
N LEU A 129 11.24 16.92 -21.43
CA LEU A 129 11.53 17.96 -22.42
C LEU A 129 12.80 18.76 -22.09
N ARG A 130 13.08 18.99 -20.80
CA ARG A 130 14.31 19.69 -20.35
C ARG A 130 15.61 18.90 -20.58
N LYS A 131 15.55 17.59 -20.80
CA LYS A 131 16.73 16.73 -21.01
C LYS A 131 17.25 16.71 -22.46
N GLY A 132 16.64 17.44 -23.39
CA GLY A 132 17.07 17.59 -24.76
C GLY A 132 17.18 16.28 -25.57
N PRO A 133 17.80 16.28 -26.77
CA PRO A 133 17.87 15.13 -27.68
C PRO A 133 18.50 13.86 -27.06
N GLY A 134 19.48 14.03 -26.16
CA GLY A 134 20.10 12.91 -25.42
C GLY A 134 19.15 12.20 -24.45
N GLY A 135 18.14 12.90 -23.96
CA GLY A 135 17.05 12.32 -23.15
C GLY A 135 16.14 11.41 -23.97
N TRP A 136 15.84 11.81 -25.21
CA TRP A 136 15.04 11.02 -26.15
C TRP A 136 15.69 9.70 -26.52
N TRP A 137 17.00 9.70 -26.78
CA TRP A 137 17.77 8.48 -27.08
C TRP A 137 17.80 7.51 -25.91
N ARG A 138 17.91 8.01 -24.67
CA ARG A 138 17.81 7.16 -23.46
C ARG A 138 16.42 6.59 -23.28
N ILE A 139 15.36 7.31 -23.67
CA ILE A 139 13.98 6.82 -23.64
C ILE A 139 13.81 5.69 -24.66
N ILE A 140 14.28 5.86 -25.87
CA ILE A 140 14.22 4.84 -26.94
C ILE A 140 15.04 3.60 -26.56
N LYS A 141 16.25 3.78 -26.04
CA LYS A 141 17.12 2.67 -25.59
C LYS A 141 16.59 1.95 -24.36
N ASN A 142 15.86 2.66 -23.49
CA ASN A 142 15.19 2.09 -22.32
C ASN A 142 13.71 1.78 -22.54
N SER A 143 13.19 1.91 -23.78
CA SER A 143 11.79 1.61 -24.10
C SER A 143 11.44 0.15 -23.79
N GLY A 144 12.39 -0.79 -23.89
CA GLY A 144 12.22 -2.15 -23.37
C GLY A 144 11.95 -2.21 -21.85
N ARG A 145 12.58 -1.32 -21.07
CA ARG A 145 12.29 -1.16 -19.63
C ARG A 145 10.97 -0.41 -19.39
N TYR A 146 10.57 0.50 -20.30
CA TYR A 146 9.27 1.16 -20.25
C TYR A 146 8.12 0.19 -20.60
N LEU A 147 8.36 -0.79 -21.49
CA LEU A 147 7.39 -1.86 -21.74
C LEU A 147 7.16 -2.73 -20.50
N ILE A 148 8.19 -2.94 -19.67
CA ILE A 148 8.05 -3.63 -18.37
C ILE A 148 7.26 -2.77 -17.37
N ARG A 149 7.35 -1.44 -17.45
CA ARG A 149 6.50 -0.51 -16.67
C ARG A 149 5.01 -0.54 -17.03
N PHE A 150 4.63 -1.17 -18.15
CA PHE A 150 3.22 -1.46 -18.46
C PHE A 150 2.58 -2.46 -17.47
N GLN A 151 3.35 -3.06 -16.58
CA GLN A 151 2.83 -3.88 -15.47
C GLN A 151 2.49 -3.05 -14.23
N GLU A 152 2.95 -1.80 -14.11
CA GLU A 152 2.54 -0.92 -13.03
C GLU A 152 1.09 -0.46 -13.25
N ARG A 153 0.24 -0.69 -12.25
CA ARG A 153 -1.19 -0.35 -12.27
C ARG A 153 -1.54 0.52 -11.05
N PRO A 154 -0.97 1.74 -10.98
CA PRO A 154 -1.34 2.64 -9.91
C PRO A 154 -2.82 2.99 -10.01
N VAL A 155 -3.44 3.22 -8.87
CA VAL A 155 -4.81 3.73 -8.75
C VAL A 155 -4.81 4.98 -7.90
N SER A 156 -5.82 5.83 -8.07
CA SER A 156 -5.92 7.07 -7.31
C SER A 156 -6.21 6.82 -5.82
N MET A 157 -5.94 7.82 -4.98
CA MET A 157 -6.30 7.79 -3.56
C MET A 157 -7.78 7.49 -3.33
N SER A 158 -8.66 8.06 -4.15
CA SER A 158 -10.11 7.82 -4.07
C SER A 158 -10.49 6.37 -4.34
N VAL A 159 -9.81 5.71 -5.28
CA VAL A 159 -10.02 4.28 -5.56
C VAL A 159 -9.56 3.42 -4.38
N TRP A 160 -8.39 3.72 -3.78
CA TRP A 160 -7.95 3.05 -2.56
C TRP A 160 -8.93 3.24 -1.41
N ALA A 161 -9.40 4.48 -1.16
CA ALA A 161 -10.39 4.76 -0.13
C ALA A 161 -11.70 3.99 -0.36
N ALA A 162 -12.16 3.91 -1.62
CA ALA A 162 -13.33 3.11 -1.96
C ALA A 162 -13.12 1.61 -1.71
N MET A 163 -11.94 1.07 -2.00
CA MET A 163 -11.59 -0.33 -1.71
C MET A 163 -11.59 -0.62 -0.20
N PHE A 164 -11.11 0.32 0.61
CA PHE A 164 -11.10 0.22 2.07
C PHE A 164 -12.51 0.23 2.64
N ASN A 165 -13.33 1.20 2.24
CA ASN A 165 -14.74 1.29 2.65
C ASN A 165 -15.53 0.04 2.25
N LYS A 166 -15.30 -0.46 1.02
CA LYS A 166 -15.94 -1.70 0.53
C LYS A 166 -15.55 -2.93 1.35
N ALA A 167 -14.35 -2.98 1.91
CA ALA A 167 -13.90 -4.06 2.79
C ALA A 167 -14.49 -3.95 4.21
N GLY A 168 -15.09 -2.82 4.58
CA GLY A 168 -15.66 -2.57 5.91
C GLY A 168 -14.72 -1.84 6.88
N LEU A 169 -13.61 -1.27 6.37
CA LEU A 169 -12.73 -0.42 7.17
C LEU A 169 -13.38 0.93 7.42
N THR A 170 -13.13 1.49 8.60
CA THR A 170 -13.56 2.84 9.03
C THR A 170 -12.35 3.75 9.21
N ASP A 171 -12.59 5.02 9.51
CA ASP A 171 -11.55 6.05 9.70
C ASP A 171 -10.56 6.07 8.53
N VAL A 172 -11.14 5.96 7.32
CA VAL A 172 -10.33 5.88 6.09
C VAL A 172 -9.81 7.26 5.74
N GLU A 173 -8.50 7.38 5.75
CA GLU A 173 -7.79 8.60 5.38
C GLU A 173 -6.82 8.34 4.23
N ALA A 174 -6.72 9.29 3.30
CA ALA A 174 -5.77 9.25 2.20
C ALA A 174 -4.96 10.55 2.20
N ILE A 175 -3.65 10.44 2.41
CA ILE A 175 -2.74 11.57 2.62
C ILE A 175 -1.73 11.60 1.47
N PRO A 176 -1.69 12.67 0.67
CA PRO A 176 -0.62 12.85 -0.30
C PRO A 176 0.71 13.10 0.40
N VAL A 177 1.79 12.48 -0.09
CA VAL A 177 3.14 12.66 0.47
C VAL A 177 3.98 13.54 -0.47
N VAL A 178 4.65 12.94 -1.44
CA VAL A 178 5.51 13.66 -2.39
C VAL A 178 5.28 13.10 -3.79
N ASN A 179 5.17 13.98 -4.77
CA ASN A 179 4.94 13.60 -6.17
C ASN A 179 3.73 12.67 -6.31
N GLU A 180 3.94 11.47 -6.88
CA GLU A 180 2.94 10.42 -7.04
C GLU A 180 2.68 9.58 -5.79
N ALA A 181 3.50 9.73 -4.76
CA ALA A 181 3.36 8.95 -3.53
C ALA A 181 2.21 9.47 -2.66
N ALA A 182 1.44 8.55 -2.13
CA ALA A 182 0.44 8.83 -1.10
C ALA A 182 0.33 7.65 -0.14
N VAL A 183 -0.28 7.90 1.00
CA VAL A 183 -0.58 6.89 2.01
C VAL A 183 -2.09 6.84 2.21
N VAL A 184 -2.65 5.64 2.22
CA VAL A 184 -4.01 5.41 2.68
C VAL A 184 -3.99 4.53 3.91
N ARG A 185 -4.78 4.89 4.92
CA ARG A 185 -4.96 4.10 6.13
C ARG A 185 -6.43 3.87 6.42
N GLY A 186 -6.74 2.81 7.15
CA GLY A 186 -8.07 2.52 7.65
C GLY A 186 -8.02 1.55 8.81
N THR A 187 -9.05 1.54 9.64
CA THR A 187 -9.11 0.76 10.87
C THR A 187 -10.27 -0.23 10.80
N LYS A 188 -10.07 -1.45 11.29
CA LYS A 188 -11.16 -2.40 11.47
C LYS A 188 -12.01 -1.98 12.67
N PRO A 189 -13.35 -1.83 12.54
CA PRO A 189 -14.22 -1.44 13.64
C PRO A 189 -14.05 -2.34 14.87
N LYS A 190 -14.12 -1.77 16.06
CA LYS A 190 -14.07 -2.53 17.34
C LYS A 190 -15.33 -3.35 17.61
N SER A 191 -16.44 -2.93 17.04
CA SER A 191 -17.72 -3.66 17.08
C SER A 191 -18.23 -3.82 15.65
N PRO A 192 -18.97 -4.88 15.30
CA PRO A 192 -19.65 -4.92 14.03
C PRO A 192 -20.57 -3.70 13.96
N THR A 193 -20.39 -2.88 12.93
CA THR A 193 -21.31 -1.78 12.64
C THR A 193 -22.67 -2.40 12.29
N ASN A 194 -23.54 -2.56 13.28
CA ASN A 194 -24.97 -2.60 13.01
C ASN A 194 -25.25 -1.29 12.29
N GLY A 195 -25.65 -1.38 11.02
CA GLY A 195 -25.77 -0.25 10.12
C GLY A 195 -26.43 0.96 10.80
N ALA A 196 -25.61 1.91 11.21
CA ALA A 196 -26.12 3.20 11.60
C ALA A 196 -26.64 3.86 10.32
N PRO A 197 -27.90 4.29 10.26
CA PRO A 197 -28.41 4.98 9.11
C PRO A 197 -27.60 6.26 8.92
N PHE A 198 -27.25 6.54 7.68
CA PHE A 198 -26.67 7.79 7.23
C PHE A 198 -27.42 8.95 7.87
N ARG A 199 -26.78 9.68 8.77
CA ARG A 199 -27.34 10.94 9.27
C ARG A 199 -27.03 12.01 8.22
N GLU A 200 -28.03 12.32 7.43
CA GLU A 200 -28.09 13.55 6.65
C GLU A 200 -28.07 14.71 7.65
N THR A 201 -26.94 15.42 7.75
CA THR A 201 -26.92 16.72 8.42
C THR A 201 -27.64 17.71 7.52
N SER A 202 -28.94 17.90 7.76
CA SER A 202 -29.68 19.04 7.23
C SER A 202 -29.16 20.29 7.92
N GLU A 203 -28.24 21.01 7.28
CA GLU A 203 -28.03 22.43 7.54
C GLU A 203 -29.20 23.20 6.92
N ASN A 204 -30.28 23.30 7.65
CA ASN A 204 -31.25 24.36 7.54
C ASN A 204 -31.06 25.28 8.74
N ALA A 205 -30.52 26.45 8.49
CA ALA A 205 -30.72 27.66 9.26
C ALA A 205 -30.48 28.81 8.29
N GLY A 206 -31.39 29.45 7.88
CA GLY A 206 -32.25 30.55 8.17
C GLY A 206 -31.45 31.78 8.60
N TRP A 207 -31.49 32.77 7.85
CA TRP A 207 -31.71 34.21 7.89
C TRP A 207 -31.10 34.88 6.65
#